data_a0cc9b5ae54d500ccb5916a3fdcb725d
#
_entry.id   a0cc9b5ae54d500ccb5916a3fdcb725d
#
_cell.length_a   1.000
_cell.length_b   1.000
_cell.length_c   1.000
_cell.angle_alpha   90.00
_cell.angle_beta   90.00
_cell.angle_gamma   90.00
#
_symmetry.space_group_name_H-M   'P 1'
#
loop_
_entity.id
_entity.type
_entity.pdbx_description
1 polymer ?
#
loop_
_entity_poly.entity_id
_entity_poly.type
_entity_poly.pdbx_seq_one_letter_code
_entity_poly.pdbx_strand_id
1 'polypeptide(L)'
;MAYLLGIDIGTSGTKTLICDAQGLVKATATAAHPDPSGDGPGWSEQNPEDWWQATIRATHEVCKKAKVKGTAITAVGLSGQMHGLVCLDDAGPDEAAALRPAILWNDQRTVAECEDLEKAAGSRARLIEMTGNPALTGFTAPKILWVRKNEPDVFERTRHVLLPKDYIRYRMTGVYATEVGDASGTSLLDVKARGWNRELIGKLGLDASLLPECFESHQVSGKLTDHAATKLGLEANTPVVGGSGDQPAGAVGNGIVTAGLVSATMGTSGVVFAHAA
;
A
#
# COMPACT_ATOMS: atom_id res chain seq x y z
N MET A 1 7.47 17.77 23.58
CA MET A 1 7.48 18.07 22.12
C MET A 1 6.75 16.94 21.43
N ALA A 2 5.94 17.27 20.45
CA ALA A 2 5.20 16.29 19.65
C ALA A 2 6.05 15.91 18.41
N TYR A 3 6.12 14.63 18.11
CA TYR A 3 6.82 14.11 16.92
C TYR A 3 5.88 13.30 16.05
N LEU A 4 6.20 13.23 14.77
CA LEU A 4 5.51 12.43 13.77
C LEU A 4 6.43 11.30 13.30
N LEU A 5 5.87 10.13 13.09
CA LEU A 5 6.56 8.98 12.53
C LEU A 5 6.06 8.72 11.10
N GLY A 6 6.97 8.74 10.14
CA GLY A 6 6.72 8.27 8.77
C GLY A 6 7.30 6.88 8.57
N ILE A 7 6.56 5.98 7.93
CA ILE A 7 6.98 4.61 7.61
C ILE A 7 6.74 4.38 6.12
N ASP A 8 7.80 4.00 5.40
CA ASP A 8 7.77 3.70 3.97
C ASP A 8 8.14 2.23 3.73
N ILE A 9 7.20 1.45 3.22
CA ILE A 9 7.36 0.02 2.94
C ILE A 9 7.84 -0.14 1.49
N GLY A 10 9.14 -0.03 1.26
CA GLY A 10 9.74 -0.22 -0.06
C GLY A 10 9.90 -1.70 -0.45
N THR A 11 10.39 -1.96 -1.65
CA THR A 11 10.62 -3.34 -2.13
C THR A 11 11.83 -3.99 -1.45
N SER A 12 12.91 -3.25 -1.18
CA SER A 12 14.14 -3.79 -0.60
C SER A 12 14.23 -3.60 0.92
N GLY A 13 13.32 -2.82 1.52
CA GLY A 13 13.34 -2.57 2.96
C GLY A 13 12.29 -1.55 3.40
N THR A 14 11.97 -1.56 4.68
CA THR A 14 11.13 -0.55 5.33
C THR A 14 12.01 0.56 5.87
N LYS A 15 11.72 1.79 5.44
CA LYS A 15 12.37 3.02 5.91
C LYS A 15 11.44 3.77 6.86
N THR A 16 12.01 4.28 7.95
CA THR A 16 11.28 5.12 8.91
C THR A 16 11.97 6.45 9.10
N LEU A 17 11.20 7.49 9.40
CA LEU A 17 11.70 8.80 9.80
C LEU A 17 10.89 9.35 10.97
N ILE A 18 11.57 10.12 11.83
CA ILE A 18 10.91 10.95 12.84
C ILE A 18 11.18 12.42 12.52
N CYS A 19 10.12 13.22 12.49
CA CYS A 19 10.23 14.68 12.38
C CYS A 19 9.42 15.37 13.50
N ASP A 20 9.72 16.66 13.74
CA ASP A 20 8.88 17.50 14.60
C ASP A 20 7.69 18.08 13.81
N ALA A 21 6.85 18.85 14.50
CA ALA A 21 5.67 19.49 13.92
C ALA A 21 6.00 20.56 12.84
N GLN A 22 7.25 20.98 12.72
CA GLN A 22 7.74 21.88 11.68
C GLN A 22 8.30 21.14 10.47
N GLY A 23 8.28 19.78 10.50
CA GLY A 23 8.80 18.94 9.43
C GLY A 23 10.33 18.72 9.49
N LEU A 24 11.01 19.21 10.54
CA LEU A 24 12.45 18.99 10.68
C LEU A 24 12.73 17.54 11.07
N VAL A 25 13.39 16.81 10.16
CA VAL A 25 13.77 15.40 10.36
C VAL A 25 14.82 15.29 11.49
N LYS A 26 14.52 14.44 12.48
CA LYS A 26 15.41 14.16 13.62
C LYS A 26 16.30 12.95 13.37
N ALA A 27 15.75 11.91 12.76
CA ALA A 27 16.49 10.69 12.38
C ALA A 27 15.74 9.91 11.30
N THR A 28 16.49 9.02 10.65
CA THR A 28 15.96 7.97 9.76
C THR A 28 16.58 6.63 10.11
N ALA A 29 15.86 5.56 9.83
CA ALA A 29 16.33 4.18 9.91
C ALA A 29 15.78 3.35 8.77
N THR A 30 16.46 2.27 8.40
CA THR A 30 16.03 1.32 7.39
C THR A 30 16.31 -0.10 7.87
N ALA A 31 15.32 -0.98 7.73
CA ALA A 31 15.46 -2.40 7.94
C ALA A 31 15.21 -3.13 6.61
N ALA A 32 16.17 -3.94 6.17
CA ALA A 32 16.07 -4.67 4.92
C ALA A 32 15.01 -5.78 4.99
N HIS A 33 14.38 -6.07 3.86
CA HIS A 33 13.60 -7.27 3.58
C HIS A 33 14.45 -8.30 2.81
N PRO A 34 14.02 -9.58 2.79
CA PRO A 34 14.51 -10.52 1.77
C PRO A 34 14.18 -9.98 0.37
N ASP A 35 15.06 -10.26 -0.59
CA ASP A 35 14.80 -9.92 -1.99
C ASP A 35 13.53 -10.63 -2.49
N PRO A 36 12.78 -10.00 -3.43
CA PRO A 36 11.65 -10.66 -4.07
C PRO A 36 12.07 -11.96 -4.74
N SER A 37 11.22 -12.96 -4.67
CA SER A 37 11.40 -14.27 -5.31
C SER A 37 10.17 -14.62 -6.15
N GLY A 38 10.24 -15.70 -6.93
CA GLY A 38 9.11 -16.24 -7.70
C GLY A 38 9.55 -17.45 -8.51
N ASP A 39 8.65 -18.42 -8.67
CA ASP A 39 8.95 -19.72 -9.32
C ASP A 39 8.82 -19.68 -10.84
N GLY A 40 8.38 -18.55 -11.42
CA GLY A 40 8.16 -18.41 -12.86
C GLY A 40 8.87 -17.19 -13.47
N PRO A 41 9.02 -17.16 -14.80
CA PRO A 41 9.60 -16.01 -15.50
C PRO A 41 8.79 -14.74 -15.26
N GLY A 42 9.45 -13.69 -14.76
CA GLY A 42 8.81 -12.41 -14.47
C GLY A 42 7.92 -12.40 -13.23
N TRP A 43 7.94 -13.47 -12.43
CA TRP A 43 7.25 -13.51 -11.14
C TRP A 43 8.04 -12.76 -10.08
N SER A 44 7.34 -12.06 -9.21
CA SER A 44 7.95 -11.28 -8.13
C SER A 44 7.02 -11.25 -6.93
N GLU A 45 7.44 -11.89 -5.86
CA GLU A 45 6.66 -12.08 -4.65
C GLU A 45 7.48 -11.80 -3.39
N GLN A 46 6.79 -11.37 -2.33
CA GLN A 46 7.38 -11.23 -0.99
C GLN A 46 6.39 -11.70 0.09
N ASN A 47 6.92 -12.17 1.21
CA ASN A 47 6.11 -12.48 2.38
C ASN A 47 5.76 -11.16 3.13
N PRO A 48 4.47 -10.78 3.28
CA PRO A 48 4.08 -9.56 4.00
C PRO A 48 4.52 -9.53 5.46
N GLU A 49 4.74 -10.68 6.11
CA GLU A 49 5.27 -10.73 7.47
C GLU A 49 6.70 -10.15 7.56
N ASP A 50 7.51 -10.28 6.52
CA ASP A 50 8.85 -9.69 6.49
C ASP A 50 8.79 -8.16 6.54
N TRP A 51 7.77 -7.56 5.90
CA TRP A 51 7.52 -6.11 5.97
C TRP A 51 7.13 -5.68 7.39
N TRP A 52 6.28 -6.46 8.07
CA TRP A 52 5.89 -6.19 9.44
C TRP A 52 7.07 -6.27 10.40
N GLN A 53 7.89 -7.31 10.30
CA GLN A 53 9.10 -7.46 11.11
C GLN A 53 10.12 -6.35 10.84
N ALA A 54 10.28 -5.94 9.58
CA ALA A 54 11.13 -4.80 9.24
C ALA A 54 10.57 -3.48 9.76
N THR A 55 9.25 -3.29 9.74
CA THR A 55 8.57 -2.11 10.32
C THR A 55 8.87 -2.00 11.82
N ILE A 56 8.77 -3.11 12.56
CA ILE A 56 9.11 -3.15 13.98
C ILE A 56 10.59 -2.75 14.20
N ARG A 57 11.51 -3.40 13.50
CA ARG A 57 12.96 -3.11 13.65
C ARG A 57 13.30 -1.66 13.31
N ALA A 58 12.80 -1.15 12.18
CA ALA A 58 13.07 0.22 11.75
C ALA A 58 12.49 1.26 12.71
N THR A 59 11.28 1.01 13.27
CA THR A 59 10.64 1.91 14.25
C THR A 59 11.45 1.99 15.55
N HIS A 60 11.90 0.88 16.09
CA HIS A 60 12.76 0.89 17.26
C HIS A 60 14.09 1.61 17.00
N GLU A 61 14.71 1.35 15.86
CA GLU A 61 16.00 1.95 15.52
C GLU A 61 15.87 3.47 15.30
N VAL A 62 14.81 3.96 14.64
CA VAL A 62 14.64 5.41 14.43
C VAL A 62 14.36 6.13 15.74
N CYS A 63 13.56 5.56 16.64
CA CYS A 63 13.34 6.13 17.98
C CYS A 63 14.64 6.25 18.79
N LYS A 64 15.48 5.20 18.74
CA LYS A 64 16.79 5.19 19.38
C LYS A 64 17.72 6.24 18.80
N LYS A 65 17.83 6.36 17.47
CA LYS A 65 18.66 7.36 16.78
C LYS A 65 18.20 8.78 17.05
N ALA A 66 16.89 9.02 17.01
CA ALA A 66 16.29 10.32 17.31
C ALA A 66 16.38 10.69 18.81
N LYS A 67 16.67 9.72 19.70
CA LYS A 67 16.56 9.84 21.16
C LYS A 67 15.16 10.29 21.60
N VAL A 68 14.13 9.81 20.91
CA VAL A 68 12.71 10.11 21.14
C VAL A 68 12.04 8.89 21.75
N LYS A 69 11.30 9.07 22.84
CA LYS A 69 10.44 8.01 23.40
C LYS A 69 9.23 7.79 22.50
N GLY A 70 8.81 6.55 22.29
CA GLY A 70 7.64 6.23 21.47
C GLY A 70 6.36 6.93 21.94
N THR A 71 6.23 7.20 23.25
CA THR A 71 5.12 7.96 23.84
C THR A 71 5.09 9.45 23.42
N ALA A 72 6.13 9.94 22.78
CA ALA A 72 6.17 11.30 22.22
C ALA A 72 5.77 11.37 20.73
N ILE A 73 5.54 10.20 20.10
CA ILE A 73 5.00 10.12 18.73
C ILE A 73 3.49 10.32 18.80
N THR A 74 2.99 11.34 18.13
CA THR A 74 1.59 11.77 18.20
C THR A 74 0.74 11.34 17.00
N ALA A 75 1.39 10.94 15.90
CA ALA A 75 0.71 10.36 14.73
C ALA A 75 1.71 9.57 13.88
N VAL A 76 1.16 8.62 13.11
CA VAL A 76 1.88 7.79 12.14
C VAL A 76 1.33 8.02 10.75
N GLY A 77 2.22 8.28 9.78
CA GLY A 77 1.92 8.29 8.35
C GLY A 77 2.58 7.10 7.65
N LEU A 78 1.87 6.51 6.70
CA LEU A 78 2.34 5.35 5.93
C LEU A 78 2.57 5.72 4.47
N SER A 79 3.61 5.16 3.90
CA SER A 79 3.89 5.12 2.47
C SER A 79 4.36 3.71 2.10
N GLY A 80 4.32 3.35 0.83
CA GLY A 80 4.90 2.08 0.42
C GLY A 80 4.78 1.78 -1.07
N GLN A 81 5.44 0.71 -1.47
CA GLN A 81 5.35 0.16 -2.83
C GLN A 81 3.89 -0.05 -3.21
N MET A 82 3.54 0.43 -4.40
CA MET A 82 2.15 0.44 -4.89
C MET A 82 1.77 -0.90 -5.52
N HIS A 83 0.49 -1.10 -5.78
CA HIS A 83 -0.07 -2.15 -6.65
C HIS A 83 0.06 -3.60 -6.17
N GLY A 84 0.80 -3.87 -5.10
CA GLY A 84 0.97 -5.23 -4.58
C GLY A 84 -0.37 -5.84 -4.15
N LEU A 85 -0.51 -7.16 -4.28
CA LEU A 85 -1.71 -7.89 -3.87
C LEU A 85 -1.42 -8.70 -2.61
N VAL A 86 -2.07 -8.36 -1.51
CA VAL A 86 -2.10 -9.16 -0.26
C VAL A 86 -3.50 -9.73 -0.07
N CYS A 87 -3.63 -11.06 0.01
CA CYS A 87 -4.87 -11.78 0.25
C CYS A 87 -4.93 -12.19 1.72
N LEU A 88 -6.00 -11.83 2.43
CA LEU A 88 -6.24 -12.16 3.83
C LEU A 88 -7.59 -12.86 4.02
N ASP A 89 -7.69 -13.70 5.04
CA ASP A 89 -8.96 -14.17 5.61
C ASP A 89 -9.43 -13.24 6.75
N ASP A 90 -10.39 -13.69 7.55
CA ASP A 90 -10.94 -12.93 8.68
C ASP A 90 -10.10 -13.06 9.98
N ALA A 91 -8.86 -13.54 9.90
CA ALA A 91 -7.98 -13.57 11.07
C ALA A 91 -7.71 -12.15 11.58
N GLY A 92 -7.68 -12.01 12.90
CA GLY A 92 -7.42 -10.72 13.54
C GLY A 92 -6.03 -10.16 13.23
N PRO A 93 -5.78 -8.87 13.45
CA PRO A 93 -4.55 -8.20 13.05
C PRO A 93 -3.29 -8.78 13.72
N ASP A 94 -3.43 -9.39 14.90
CA ASP A 94 -2.31 -9.98 15.64
C ASP A 94 -1.85 -11.30 15.04
N GLU A 95 -2.74 -12.02 14.37
CA GLU A 95 -2.55 -13.32 13.73
C GLU A 95 -2.60 -13.25 12.20
N ALA A 96 -2.75 -12.05 11.63
CA ALA A 96 -2.94 -11.85 10.20
C ALA A 96 -1.75 -12.37 9.39
N ALA A 97 -1.86 -13.60 8.93
CA ALA A 97 -0.97 -14.17 7.93
C ALA A 97 -1.59 -14.01 6.54
N ALA A 98 -0.81 -13.54 5.58
CA ALA A 98 -1.25 -13.56 4.20
C ALA A 98 -1.45 -15.01 3.73
N LEU A 99 -2.56 -15.26 2.99
CA LEU A 99 -2.91 -16.60 2.49
C LEU A 99 -1.91 -17.14 1.47
N ARG A 100 -1.11 -16.23 0.91
CA ARG A 100 -0.01 -16.49 -0.01
C ARG A 100 1.01 -15.35 0.05
N PRO A 101 2.25 -15.50 -0.49
CA PRO A 101 3.14 -14.38 -0.71
C PRO A 101 2.47 -13.29 -1.57
N ALA A 102 2.71 -12.03 -1.26
CA ALA A 102 2.15 -10.91 -2.01
C ALA A 102 2.74 -10.85 -3.42
N ILE A 103 1.89 -10.69 -4.45
CA ILE A 103 2.32 -10.46 -5.83
C ILE A 103 2.68 -8.98 -5.97
N LEU A 104 3.93 -8.66 -6.31
CA LEU A 104 4.46 -7.30 -6.31
C LEU A 104 4.14 -6.50 -7.58
N TRP A 105 4.46 -5.21 -7.56
CA TRP A 105 4.23 -4.24 -8.63
C TRP A 105 5.00 -4.55 -9.92
N ASN A 106 6.16 -5.17 -9.83
CA ASN A 106 7.02 -5.54 -10.96
C ASN A 106 6.77 -6.97 -11.50
N ASP A 107 5.74 -7.65 -10.97
CA ASP A 107 5.32 -8.96 -11.47
C ASP A 107 4.66 -8.86 -12.85
N GLN A 108 4.97 -9.80 -13.75
CA GLN A 108 4.53 -9.79 -15.14
C GLN A 108 3.60 -10.94 -15.52
N ARG A 109 3.14 -11.77 -14.55
CA ARG A 109 2.38 -12.99 -14.83
C ARG A 109 0.98 -12.75 -15.41
N THR A 110 0.38 -11.57 -15.22
CA THR A 110 -1.05 -11.31 -15.42
C THR A 110 -1.41 -10.73 -16.80
N VAL A 111 -0.66 -11.07 -17.85
CA VAL A 111 -0.90 -10.53 -19.21
C VAL A 111 -2.32 -10.87 -19.71
N ALA A 112 -2.75 -12.13 -19.54
CA ALA A 112 -4.09 -12.56 -19.98
C ALA A 112 -5.19 -11.86 -19.17
N GLU A 113 -4.99 -11.65 -17.88
CA GLU A 113 -5.96 -10.99 -16.99
C GLU A 113 -6.07 -9.48 -17.28
N CYS A 114 -5.03 -8.86 -17.86
CA CYS A 114 -5.13 -7.49 -18.40
C CYS A 114 -6.11 -7.44 -19.57
N GLU A 115 -6.07 -8.42 -20.49
CA GLU A 115 -7.05 -8.51 -21.58
C GLU A 115 -8.46 -8.77 -21.07
N ASP A 116 -8.61 -9.63 -20.07
CA ASP A 116 -9.92 -9.92 -19.44
C ASP A 116 -10.50 -8.66 -18.77
N LEU A 117 -9.65 -7.86 -18.11
CA LEU A 117 -10.05 -6.58 -17.51
C LEU A 117 -10.54 -5.57 -18.57
N GLU A 118 -9.81 -5.43 -19.68
CA GLU A 118 -10.22 -4.54 -20.79
C GLU A 118 -11.51 -5.00 -21.45
N LYS A 119 -11.69 -6.33 -21.63
CA LYS A 119 -12.95 -6.91 -22.15
C LYS A 119 -14.12 -6.64 -21.21
N ALA A 120 -13.95 -6.81 -19.91
CA ALA A 120 -15.00 -6.55 -18.92
C ALA A 120 -15.40 -5.06 -18.90
N ALA A 121 -14.45 -4.16 -19.06
CA ALA A 121 -14.75 -2.72 -19.21
C ALA A 121 -15.48 -2.40 -20.54
N GLY A 122 -15.33 -3.23 -21.55
CA GLY A 122 -15.82 -3.06 -22.92
C GLY A 122 -14.73 -2.64 -23.91
N SER A 123 -13.70 -1.96 -23.48
CA SER A 123 -12.50 -1.61 -24.24
C SER A 123 -11.44 -1.00 -23.33
N ARG A 124 -10.19 -0.94 -23.82
CA ARG A 124 -9.10 -0.21 -23.15
C ARG A 124 -9.46 1.27 -22.89
N ALA A 125 -10.05 1.95 -23.87
CA ALA A 125 -10.45 3.35 -23.72
C ALA A 125 -11.51 3.53 -22.62
N ARG A 126 -12.49 2.61 -22.56
CA ARG A 126 -13.51 2.64 -21.51
C ARG A 126 -12.94 2.36 -20.14
N LEU A 127 -11.98 1.42 -20.02
CA LEU A 127 -11.27 1.18 -18.76
C LEU A 127 -10.57 2.45 -18.26
N ILE A 128 -9.85 3.15 -19.15
CA ILE A 128 -9.17 4.42 -18.81
C ILE A 128 -10.20 5.47 -18.37
N GLU A 129 -11.34 5.55 -19.04
CA GLU A 129 -12.42 6.47 -18.63
C GLU A 129 -12.96 6.15 -17.22
N MET A 130 -13.11 4.86 -16.90
CA MET A 130 -13.65 4.37 -15.63
C MET A 130 -12.67 4.49 -14.46
N THR A 131 -11.35 4.35 -14.71
CA THR A 131 -10.35 4.19 -13.63
C THR A 131 -9.17 5.16 -13.73
N GLY A 132 -9.07 5.92 -14.81
CA GLY A 132 -7.91 6.77 -15.10
C GLY A 132 -6.69 6.01 -15.62
N ASN A 133 -6.73 4.68 -15.72
CA ASN A 133 -5.57 3.84 -16.03
C ASN A 133 -5.88 2.77 -17.09
N PRO A 134 -4.92 2.40 -17.97
CA PRO A 134 -5.02 1.18 -18.76
C PRO A 134 -4.79 -0.06 -17.87
N ALA A 135 -5.08 -1.26 -18.40
CA ALA A 135 -4.67 -2.49 -17.75
C ALA A 135 -3.15 -2.68 -17.87
N LEU A 136 -2.50 -2.92 -16.74
CA LEU A 136 -1.06 -3.20 -16.65
C LEU A 136 -0.84 -4.39 -15.72
N THR A 137 0.11 -5.26 -16.05
CA THR A 137 0.46 -6.45 -15.27
C THR A 137 0.86 -6.13 -13.82
N GLY A 138 1.50 -4.98 -13.64
CA GLY A 138 1.90 -4.50 -12.32
C GLY A 138 0.73 -4.07 -11.42
N PHE A 139 -0.48 -3.83 -11.94
CA PHE A 139 -1.61 -3.33 -11.16
C PHE A 139 -2.38 -4.43 -10.45
N THR A 140 -3.21 -4.05 -9.47
CA THR A 140 -3.79 -5.02 -8.51
C THR A 140 -4.93 -5.85 -9.12
N ALA A 141 -5.83 -5.24 -9.93
CA ALA A 141 -7.00 -5.96 -10.47
C ALA A 141 -6.62 -7.19 -11.29
N PRO A 142 -5.67 -7.15 -12.24
CA PRO A 142 -5.24 -8.34 -12.96
C PRO A 142 -4.71 -9.45 -12.04
N LYS A 143 -4.05 -9.10 -10.93
CA LYS A 143 -3.54 -10.08 -9.96
C LYS A 143 -4.67 -10.77 -9.20
N ILE A 144 -5.73 -10.04 -8.83
CA ILE A 144 -6.93 -10.64 -8.22
C ILE A 144 -7.56 -11.66 -9.18
N LEU A 145 -7.68 -11.29 -10.46
CA LEU A 145 -8.23 -12.19 -11.48
C LEU A 145 -7.34 -13.43 -11.68
N TRP A 146 -6.01 -13.23 -11.65
CA TRP A 146 -5.05 -14.32 -11.76
C TRP A 146 -5.16 -15.30 -10.58
N VAL A 147 -5.22 -14.81 -9.35
CA VAL A 147 -5.39 -15.65 -8.15
C VAL A 147 -6.69 -16.42 -8.23
N ARG A 148 -7.80 -15.78 -8.63
CA ARG A 148 -9.10 -16.46 -8.82
C ARG A 148 -9.01 -17.62 -9.80
N LYS A 149 -8.24 -17.45 -10.89
CA LYS A 149 -8.14 -18.45 -11.96
C LYS A 149 -7.14 -19.56 -11.66
N ASN A 150 -6.00 -19.23 -11.07
CA ASN A 150 -4.86 -20.13 -10.93
C ASN A 150 -4.70 -20.69 -9.51
N GLU A 151 -5.25 -20.03 -8.51
CA GLU A 151 -5.21 -20.41 -7.08
C GLU A 151 -6.62 -20.33 -6.47
N PRO A 152 -7.60 -21.09 -6.98
CA PRO A 152 -9.01 -20.97 -6.55
C PRO A 152 -9.19 -21.18 -5.04
N ASP A 153 -8.45 -22.11 -4.43
CA ASP A 153 -8.52 -22.38 -2.99
C ASP A 153 -8.07 -21.16 -2.15
N VAL A 154 -7.08 -20.40 -2.63
CA VAL A 154 -6.65 -19.14 -2.01
C VAL A 154 -7.73 -18.09 -2.20
N PHE A 155 -8.27 -17.96 -3.41
CA PHE A 155 -9.31 -16.97 -3.69
C PHE A 155 -10.59 -17.23 -2.88
N GLU A 156 -11.03 -18.48 -2.75
CA GLU A 156 -12.21 -18.85 -1.96
C GLU A 156 -12.07 -18.53 -0.48
N ARG A 157 -10.84 -18.59 0.05
CA ARG A 157 -10.53 -18.22 1.44
C ARG A 157 -10.33 -16.73 1.62
N THR A 158 -10.03 -15.98 0.54
CA THR A 158 -9.79 -14.53 0.61
C THR A 158 -11.08 -13.80 1.00
N ARG A 159 -11.01 -13.03 2.08
CA ARG A 159 -12.06 -12.13 2.56
C ARG A 159 -11.70 -10.67 2.36
N HIS A 160 -10.40 -10.37 2.36
CA HIS A 160 -9.88 -9.01 2.24
C HIS A 160 -8.68 -8.96 1.31
N VAL A 161 -8.67 -7.95 0.45
CA VAL A 161 -7.57 -7.60 -0.43
C VAL A 161 -6.99 -6.29 0.05
N LEU A 162 -5.69 -6.28 0.36
CA LEU A 162 -4.96 -5.10 0.79
C LEU A 162 -3.74 -4.83 -0.10
N LEU A 163 -3.34 -3.56 -0.15
CA LEU A 163 -2.05 -3.15 -0.72
C LEU A 163 -0.94 -3.30 0.34
N PRO A 164 0.35 -3.29 -0.03
CA PRO A 164 1.43 -3.55 0.92
C PRO A 164 1.42 -2.65 2.16
N LYS A 165 1.28 -1.31 2.00
CA LYS A 165 1.19 -0.41 3.15
C LYS A 165 -0.10 -0.59 3.96
N ASP A 166 -1.19 -1.00 3.29
CA ASP A 166 -2.49 -1.20 3.93
C ASP A 166 -2.49 -2.46 4.80
N TYR A 167 -1.72 -3.51 4.40
CA TYR A 167 -1.44 -4.65 5.26
C TYR A 167 -0.72 -4.20 6.55
N ILE A 168 0.28 -3.34 6.46
CA ILE A 168 0.97 -2.80 7.64
C ILE A 168 0.02 -1.96 8.49
N ARG A 169 -0.84 -1.13 7.87
CA ARG A 169 -1.89 -0.41 8.60
C ARG A 169 -2.81 -1.36 9.34
N TYR A 170 -3.28 -2.43 8.69
CA TYR A 170 -4.12 -3.44 9.31
C TYR A 170 -3.44 -4.08 10.51
N ARG A 171 -2.17 -4.50 10.40
CA ARG A 171 -1.36 -5.01 11.51
C ARG A 171 -1.24 -4.01 12.66
N MET A 172 -1.25 -2.72 12.35
CA MET A 172 -1.15 -1.65 13.36
C MET A 172 -2.48 -1.33 14.03
N THR A 173 -3.59 -1.40 13.31
CA THR A 173 -4.86 -0.78 13.74
C THR A 173 -6.04 -1.75 13.83
N GLY A 174 -5.96 -2.91 13.21
CA GLY A 174 -7.09 -3.83 13.03
C GLY A 174 -8.16 -3.34 12.05
N VAL A 175 -7.92 -2.23 11.35
CA VAL A 175 -8.90 -1.64 10.41
C VAL A 175 -8.52 -1.96 8.97
N TYR A 176 -9.44 -2.58 8.24
CA TYR A 176 -9.34 -2.75 6.79
C TYR A 176 -9.58 -1.41 6.10
N ALA A 177 -8.51 -0.77 5.67
CA ALA A 177 -8.56 0.55 5.05
C ALA A 177 -7.53 0.67 3.93
N THR A 178 -7.85 1.48 2.93
CA THR A 178 -6.93 1.98 1.91
C THR A 178 -7.11 3.49 1.75
N GLU A 179 -6.42 4.10 0.79
CA GLU A 179 -6.62 5.51 0.47
C GLU A 179 -6.54 5.77 -1.04
N VAL A 180 -7.09 6.90 -1.44
CA VAL A 180 -7.35 7.23 -2.86
C VAL A 180 -6.10 7.23 -3.75
N GLY A 181 -4.93 7.63 -3.22
CA GLY A 181 -3.69 7.74 -4.00
C GLY A 181 -3.17 6.37 -4.44
N ASP A 182 -3.00 5.44 -3.50
CA ASP A 182 -2.55 4.08 -3.80
C ASP A 182 -3.66 3.24 -4.46
N ALA A 183 -4.91 3.37 -3.98
CA ALA A 183 -6.05 2.68 -4.57
C ALA A 183 -6.28 3.04 -6.05
N SER A 184 -5.87 4.24 -6.50
CA SER A 184 -5.93 4.63 -7.92
C SER A 184 -5.13 3.68 -8.83
N GLY A 185 -4.05 3.10 -8.32
CA GLY A 185 -3.23 2.11 -9.01
C GLY A 185 -3.77 0.67 -8.98
N THR A 186 -4.97 0.45 -8.45
CA THR A 186 -5.59 -0.88 -8.44
C THR A 186 -6.28 -1.24 -9.75
N SER A 187 -6.59 -0.26 -10.61
CA SER A 187 -7.53 -0.35 -11.75
C SER A 187 -8.96 -0.71 -11.35
N LEU A 188 -9.35 -0.47 -10.08
CA LEU A 188 -10.71 -0.68 -9.56
C LEU A 188 -11.32 0.59 -8.97
N LEU A 189 -10.51 1.64 -8.73
CA LEU A 189 -10.98 2.92 -8.23
C LEU A 189 -11.47 3.80 -9.38
N ASP A 190 -12.60 4.44 -9.23
CA ASP A 190 -12.98 5.62 -10.02
C ASP A 190 -12.23 6.83 -9.46
N VAL A 191 -11.20 7.27 -10.17
CA VAL A 191 -10.31 8.37 -9.71
C VAL A 191 -11.09 9.68 -9.58
N LYS A 192 -12.10 9.92 -10.43
CA LYS A 192 -12.91 11.14 -10.39
C LYS A 192 -13.90 11.14 -9.23
N ALA A 193 -14.56 9.99 -9.00
CA ALA A 193 -15.50 9.81 -7.89
C ALA A 193 -14.78 9.56 -6.55
N ARG A 194 -13.45 9.27 -6.57
CA ARG A 194 -12.61 8.97 -5.40
C ARG A 194 -13.16 7.79 -4.58
N GLY A 195 -13.63 6.75 -5.26
CA GLY A 195 -14.23 5.57 -4.64
C GLY A 195 -14.20 4.37 -5.58
N TRP A 196 -14.52 3.20 -5.06
CA TRP A 196 -14.52 1.97 -5.84
C TRP A 196 -15.51 2.02 -7.01
N ASN A 197 -15.06 1.65 -8.21
CA ASN A 197 -15.89 1.57 -9.41
C ASN A 197 -16.77 0.30 -9.37
N ARG A 198 -17.95 0.42 -8.77
CA ARG A 198 -18.87 -0.69 -8.55
C ARG A 198 -19.37 -1.32 -9.86
N GLU A 199 -19.47 -0.55 -10.95
CA GLU A 199 -19.84 -1.07 -12.27
C GLU A 199 -18.79 -2.06 -12.77
N LEU A 200 -17.52 -1.66 -12.74
CA LEU A 200 -16.41 -2.51 -13.20
C LEU A 200 -16.25 -3.75 -12.30
N ILE A 201 -16.29 -3.57 -10.98
CA ILE A 201 -16.20 -4.67 -10.00
C ILE A 201 -17.30 -5.72 -10.26
N GLY A 202 -18.54 -5.27 -10.48
CA GLY A 202 -19.65 -6.15 -10.82
C GLY A 202 -19.48 -6.87 -12.16
N LYS A 203 -18.98 -6.18 -13.20
CA LYS A 203 -18.66 -6.79 -14.50
C LYS A 203 -17.57 -7.84 -14.43
N LEU A 204 -16.61 -7.68 -13.50
CA LEU A 204 -15.57 -8.66 -13.22
C LEU A 204 -16.07 -9.85 -12.38
N GLY A 205 -17.30 -9.80 -11.88
CA GLY A 205 -17.84 -10.81 -10.97
C GLY A 205 -17.08 -10.88 -9.65
N LEU A 206 -16.55 -9.77 -9.18
CA LEU A 206 -15.89 -9.66 -7.88
C LEU A 206 -16.89 -9.16 -6.83
N ASP A 207 -16.75 -9.66 -5.60
CA ASP A 207 -17.48 -9.12 -4.47
C ASP A 207 -16.78 -7.83 -4.01
N ALA A 208 -17.54 -6.73 -3.95
CA ALA A 208 -17.02 -5.44 -3.49
C ALA A 208 -16.60 -5.45 -2.01
N SER A 209 -17.07 -6.41 -1.22
CA SER A 209 -16.66 -6.60 0.18
C SER A 209 -15.20 -7.04 0.34
N LEU A 210 -14.58 -7.57 -0.73
CA LEU A 210 -13.15 -7.86 -0.75
C LEU A 210 -12.27 -6.60 -0.60
N LEU A 211 -12.82 -5.44 -0.99
CA LEU A 211 -12.07 -4.18 -1.03
C LEU A 211 -12.34 -3.36 0.23
N PRO A 212 -11.29 -2.80 0.86
CA PRO A 212 -11.42 -2.05 2.09
C PRO A 212 -12.11 -0.69 1.89
N GLU A 213 -12.51 -0.04 2.96
CA GLU A 213 -12.94 1.36 2.93
C GLU A 213 -11.80 2.25 2.43
N CYS A 214 -12.15 3.20 1.54
CA CYS A 214 -11.19 4.11 0.90
C CYS A 214 -11.26 5.49 1.54
N PHE A 215 -10.15 5.95 2.12
CA PHE A 215 -10.01 7.22 2.82
C PHE A 215 -9.28 8.26 1.95
N GLU A 216 -9.32 9.52 2.36
CA GLU A 216 -8.36 10.51 1.91
C GLU A 216 -7.00 10.28 2.60
N SER A 217 -5.90 10.60 1.91
CA SER A 217 -4.53 10.34 2.41
C SER A 217 -4.25 10.93 3.80
N HIS A 218 -4.84 12.09 4.11
CA HIS A 218 -4.63 12.80 5.39
C HIS A 218 -5.61 12.40 6.50
N GLN A 219 -6.66 11.66 6.19
CA GLN A 219 -7.66 11.25 7.17
C GLN A 219 -7.09 10.17 8.10
N VAL A 220 -7.49 10.23 9.36
CA VAL A 220 -7.19 9.16 10.31
C VAL A 220 -8.02 7.93 9.94
N SER A 221 -7.34 6.85 9.55
CA SER A 221 -7.95 5.59 9.12
C SER A 221 -7.99 4.52 10.22
N GLY A 222 -7.37 4.79 11.36
CA GLY A 222 -7.33 3.89 12.51
C GLY A 222 -6.42 4.43 13.61
N LYS A 223 -6.33 3.66 14.70
CA LYS A 223 -5.44 3.95 15.84
C LYS A 223 -4.67 2.69 16.20
N LEU A 224 -3.45 2.84 16.72
CA LEU A 224 -2.66 1.71 17.18
C LEU A 224 -3.42 0.89 18.21
N THR A 225 -3.47 -0.43 18.01
CA THR A 225 -3.92 -1.39 19.03
C THR A 225 -2.89 -1.48 20.15
N ASP A 226 -3.27 -2.00 21.31
CA ASP A 226 -2.34 -2.24 22.43
C ASP A 226 -1.22 -3.20 22.03
N HIS A 227 -1.55 -4.24 21.25
CA HIS A 227 -0.59 -5.21 20.75
C HIS A 227 0.44 -4.55 19.81
N ALA A 228 -0.03 -3.84 18.79
CA ALA A 228 0.84 -3.15 17.83
C ALA A 228 1.71 -2.08 18.53
N ALA A 229 1.13 -1.32 19.45
CA ALA A 229 1.86 -0.31 20.21
C ALA A 229 2.99 -0.95 21.02
N THR A 230 2.72 -2.07 21.69
CA THR A 230 3.75 -2.84 22.42
C THR A 230 4.86 -3.33 21.49
N LYS A 231 4.52 -3.90 20.33
CA LYS A 231 5.50 -4.38 19.33
C LYS A 231 6.37 -3.26 18.77
N LEU A 232 5.78 -2.10 18.50
CA LEU A 232 6.45 -0.95 17.91
C LEU A 232 7.16 -0.06 18.94
N GLY A 233 6.90 -0.26 20.25
CA GLY A 233 7.39 0.61 21.31
C GLY A 233 6.78 2.01 21.29
N LEU A 234 5.53 2.13 20.81
CA LEU A 234 4.75 3.37 20.70
C LEU A 234 3.63 3.43 21.74
N GLU A 235 2.87 4.53 21.75
CA GLU A 235 1.68 4.67 22.63
C GLU A 235 0.45 4.08 21.94
N ALA A 236 -0.34 3.31 22.68
CA ALA A 236 -1.64 2.83 22.20
C ALA A 236 -2.57 4.00 21.85
N ASN A 237 -3.49 3.77 20.93
CA ASN A 237 -4.40 4.80 20.40
C ASN A 237 -3.72 5.94 19.61
N THR A 238 -2.41 5.87 19.35
CA THR A 238 -1.76 6.81 18.42
C THR A 238 -2.46 6.73 17.06
N PRO A 239 -2.93 7.86 16.48
CA PRO A 239 -3.62 7.86 15.20
C PRO A 239 -2.69 7.48 14.05
N VAL A 240 -3.24 6.70 13.12
CA VAL A 240 -2.61 6.30 11.86
C VAL A 240 -3.44 6.86 10.70
N VAL A 241 -2.83 7.67 9.84
CA VAL A 241 -3.51 8.29 8.69
C VAL A 241 -3.55 7.36 7.48
N GLY A 242 -4.37 7.70 6.49
CA GLY A 242 -4.49 6.99 5.20
C GLY A 242 -3.14 6.79 4.51
N GLY A 243 -2.28 7.77 4.57
CA GLY A 243 -0.96 7.68 3.92
C GLY A 243 -1.05 7.85 2.41
N SER A 244 -0.11 7.25 1.67
CA SER A 244 -0.11 7.29 0.20
C SER A 244 0.79 6.20 -0.38
N GLY A 245 0.64 5.85 -1.65
CA GLY A 245 1.67 5.13 -2.37
C GLY A 245 3.00 5.92 -2.38
N ASP A 246 4.12 5.23 -2.59
CA ASP A 246 5.47 5.82 -2.53
C ASP A 246 5.67 6.99 -3.51
N GLN A 247 5.13 6.87 -4.73
CA GLN A 247 5.29 7.90 -5.76
C GLN A 247 4.56 9.20 -5.40
N PRO A 248 3.24 9.22 -5.09
CA PRO A 248 2.58 10.45 -4.67
C PRO A 248 3.07 10.95 -3.30
N ALA A 249 3.43 10.07 -2.36
CA ALA A 249 4.02 10.50 -1.08
C ALA A 249 5.36 11.22 -1.30
N GLY A 250 6.23 10.66 -2.15
CA GLY A 250 7.49 11.29 -2.54
C GLY A 250 7.29 12.62 -3.24
N ALA A 251 6.27 12.73 -4.11
CA ALA A 251 5.93 13.98 -4.78
C ALA A 251 5.53 15.06 -3.77
N VAL A 252 4.60 14.78 -2.87
CA VAL A 252 4.18 15.70 -1.80
C VAL A 252 5.37 16.10 -0.92
N GLY A 253 6.20 15.15 -0.52
CA GLY A 253 7.39 15.38 0.29
C GLY A 253 8.43 16.29 -0.39
N ASN A 254 8.45 16.34 -1.72
CA ASN A 254 9.29 17.23 -2.53
C ASN A 254 8.57 18.50 -3.00
N GLY A 255 7.37 18.77 -2.49
CA GLY A 255 6.62 20.00 -2.81
C GLY A 255 5.96 20.00 -4.19
N ILE A 256 5.78 18.82 -4.84
CA ILE A 256 5.08 18.71 -6.12
C ILE A 256 3.56 18.71 -5.86
N VAL A 257 3.05 19.86 -5.49
CA VAL A 257 1.63 20.05 -5.07
C VAL A 257 0.91 21.13 -5.89
N THR A 258 1.57 21.68 -6.90
CA THR A 258 0.99 22.69 -7.80
C THR A 258 1.30 22.34 -9.25
N ALA A 259 0.39 22.74 -10.15
CA ALA A 259 0.57 22.52 -11.59
C ALA A 259 1.88 23.14 -12.10
N GLY A 260 2.56 22.45 -13.00
CA GLY A 260 3.84 22.87 -13.58
C GLY A 260 5.08 22.37 -12.83
N LEU A 261 4.91 21.78 -11.64
CA LEU A 261 6.00 21.10 -10.94
C LEU A 261 6.08 19.64 -11.35
N VAL A 262 7.31 19.18 -11.59
CA VAL A 262 7.61 17.83 -12.05
C VAL A 262 8.78 17.28 -11.27
N SER A 263 8.73 16.01 -10.86
CA SER A 263 9.91 15.27 -10.44
C SER A 263 10.29 14.21 -11.45
N ALA A 264 11.58 13.97 -11.58
CA ALA A 264 12.14 12.87 -12.35
C ALA A 264 13.07 12.07 -11.44
N THR A 265 12.72 10.82 -11.20
CA THR A 265 13.54 9.88 -10.41
C THR A 265 14.15 8.88 -11.38
N MET A 266 15.46 8.67 -11.30
CA MET A 266 16.19 7.70 -12.11
C MET A 266 16.96 6.75 -11.20
N GLY A 267 16.76 5.45 -11.41
CA GLY A 267 17.43 4.34 -10.75
C GLY A 267 17.43 3.14 -11.70
N THR A 268 17.19 1.94 -11.21
CA THR A 268 16.96 0.75 -12.05
C THR A 268 15.72 0.94 -12.93
N SER A 269 14.74 1.71 -12.47
CA SER A 269 13.60 2.21 -13.24
C SER A 269 13.56 3.74 -13.21
N GLY A 270 12.83 4.35 -14.14
CA GLY A 270 12.61 5.79 -14.19
C GLY A 270 11.14 6.14 -13.98
N VAL A 271 10.86 7.16 -13.16
CA VAL A 271 9.53 7.70 -12.95
C VAL A 271 9.55 9.20 -13.19
N VAL A 272 8.61 9.67 -13.99
CA VAL A 272 8.30 11.09 -14.12
C VAL A 272 6.94 11.31 -13.48
N PHE A 273 6.91 12.13 -12.43
CA PHE A 273 5.68 12.49 -11.72
C PHE A 273 5.40 13.98 -11.91
N ALA A 274 4.20 14.30 -12.35
CA ALA A 274 3.75 15.67 -12.54
C ALA A 274 2.42 15.90 -11.81
N HIS A 275 2.28 17.09 -11.19
CA HIS A 275 0.98 17.54 -10.71
C HIS A 275 0.21 18.13 -11.89
N ALA A 276 -0.97 17.61 -12.18
CA ALA A 276 -1.93 18.13 -13.14
C ALA A 276 -3.20 18.61 -12.40
N ALA A 277 -3.83 19.67 -12.93
CA ALA A 277 -5.08 20.19 -12.39
C ALA A 277 -6.29 19.35 -12.87
#